data_5cc4dda81e93227c229e26cc7c816108
#
_entry.id   5cc4dda81e93227c229e26cc7c816108
#
_cell.length_a   1.000
_cell.length_b   1.000
_cell.length_c   1.000
_cell.angle_alpha   90.00
_cell.angle_beta   90.00
_cell.angle_gamma   90.00
#
_symmetry.space_group_name_H-M   'P 1'
#
loop_
_entity.id
_entity.type
_entity.pdbx_description
1 polymer ?
#
loop_
_entity_poly.entity_id
_entity_poly.type
_entity_poly.pdbx_seq_one_letter_code
_entity_poly.pdbx_strand_id
1 'polypeptide(L)'
;MKKIQLLAYAKINLTLDVTGKRPNGYHDVEMIMQQISLCDEVTVSWEAGSVRRGKPGQTAEPDPTGIQIQLTVSRPDLPADSSNLAWEAAEEMISEFGGPAGRNAKAAAGTDAAGGVLTIDIQKQIPMAAGLAGGSSNCAAVLHAINQLWELNLSVKELCRIGARLGSDVPFCIMGQAAAEKALQGSFADDPDACHCALATGTGTDLKPLTGLDSFIVLSKPAIGVSTAEVYRGIDNEGIPRHPDNNAVISAIFENNYKVLEEKMVNVLENFALKRYPIIVYTKNIMSDLCQSAGISNCVMMSGSGPTVFCLCEELSKAQQICEVMKSRNPESFVAKTTGQDRHRDVTREGKHVEF
;
A
#
# COMPACT_ATOMS: atom_id res chain seq x y z
N MET A 1 1.43 -1.48 -29.21
CA MET A 1 0.97 -1.42 -27.80
C MET A 1 2.11 -1.89 -26.90
N LYS A 2 2.59 -1.05 -25.97
CA LYS A 2 3.50 -1.44 -24.88
C LYS A 2 2.63 -1.78 -23.66
N LYS A 3 3.02 -2.79 -22.87
CA LYS A 3 2.25 -3.25 -21.70
C LYS A 3 3.19 -3.65 -20.57
N ILE A 4 2.82 -3.33 -19.33
CA ILE A 4 3.51 -3.76 -18.11
C ILE A 4 2.47 -4.23 -17.09
N GLN A 5 2.81 -5.28 -16.35
CA GLN A 5 2.01 -5.80 -15.22
C GLN A 5 2.86 -5.72 -13.98
N LEU A 6 2.31 -5.15 -12.91
CA LEU A 6 2.96 -4.96 -11.62
C LEU A 6 2.08 -5.50 -10.50
N LEU A 7 2.70 -6.01 -9.45
CA LEU A 7 2.03 -6.37 -8.21
C LEU A 7 1.97 -5.14 -7.28
N ALA A 8 0.77 -4.76 -6.89
CA ALA A 8 0.50 -3.64 -6.02
C ALA A 8 0.32 -4.15 -4.59
N TYR A 9 1.41 -4.16 -3.81
CA TYR A 9 1.49 -4.77 -2.49
C TYR A 9 0.79 -3.96 -1.41
N ALA A 10 0.08 -4.63 -0.50
CA ALA A 10 -0.48 -4.04 0.70
C ALA A 10 0.60 -3.66 1.73
N LYS A 11 0.20 -2.90 2.74
CA LYS A 11 1.03 -2.58 3.92
C LYS A 11 0.28 -2.81 5.22
N ILE A 12 1.03 -2.94 6.29
CA ILE A 12 0.57 -2.82 7.66
C ILE A 12 1.36 -1.72 8.38
N ASN A 13 0.86 -1.28 9.54
CA ASN A 13 1.59 -0.42 10.45
C ASN A 13 2.05 -1.26 11.65
N LEU A 14 3.36 -1.37 11.88
CA LEU A 14 3.90 -2.01 13.08
C LEU A 14 3.82 -1.09 14.29
N THR A 15 3.81 0.22 14.07
CA THR A 15 3.42 1.26 15.03
C THR A 15 2.65 2.34 14.32
N LEU A 16 1.78 3.07 15.03
CA LEU A 16 1.17 4.30 14.55
C LEU A 16 0.92 5.24 15.71
N ASP A 17 1.56 6.39 15.69
CA ASP A 17 1.38 7.48 16.63
C ASP A 17 0.78 8.71 15.95
N VAL A 18 0.03 9.49 16.70
CA VAL A 18 -0.46 10.83 16.33
C VAL A 18 0.24 11.82 17.26
N THR A 19 1.19 12.58 16.71
CA THR A 19 2.08 13.46 17.47
C THR A 19 1.59 14.91 17.50
N GLY A 20 0.64 15.28 16.63
CA GLY A 20 0.10 16.62 16.59
C GLY A 20 -1.03 16.79 15.60
N LYS A 21 -1.72 17.92 15.66
CA LYS A 21 -2.73 18.33 14.71
C LYS A 21 -2.35 19.63 14.03
N ARG A 22 -2.39 19.65 12.70
CA ARG A 22 -2.07 20.82 11.89
C ARG A 22 -3.26 21.77 11.72
N PRO A 23 -3.03 23.07 11.46
CA PRO A 23 -4.11 24.03 11.23
C PRO A 23 -5.02 23.68 10.04
N ASN A 24 -4.52 22.92 9.06
CA ASN A 24 -5.29 22.46 7.90
C ASN A 24 -6.15 21.22 8.17
N GLY A 25 -6.19 20.74 9.42
CA GLY A 25 -6.97 19.58 9.85
C GLY A 25 -6.31 18.22 9.67
N TYR A 26 -5.12 18.15 9.04
CA TYR A 26 -4.30 16.95 9.01
C TYR A 26 -3.59 16.74 10.35
N HIS A 27 -3.16 15.50 10.58
CA HIS A 27 -2.37 15.13 11.76
C HIS A 27 -0.91 14.90 11.40
N ASP A 28 -0.02 15.28 12.31
CA ASP A 28 1.34 14.79 12.31
C ASP A 28 1.36 13.39 12.92
N VAL A 29 2.01 12.48 12.23
CA VAL A 29 2.12 11.08 12.63
C VAL A 29 3.58 10.65 12.72
N GLU A 30 3.84 9.61 13.51
CA GLU A 30 5.09 8.87 13.49
C GLU A 30 4.75 7.38 13.51
N MET A 31 5.12 6.65 12.46
CA MET A 31 4.70 5.26 12.31
C MET A 31 5.73 4.42 11.56
N ILE A 32 5.82 3.14 11.91
CA ILE A 32 6.61 2.17 11.17
C ILE A 32 5.68 1.41 10.23
N MET A 33 5.95 1.54 8.93
CA MET A 33 5.18 0.89 7.86
C MET A 33 5.96 -0.30 7.32
N GLN A 34 5.27 -1.43 7.12
CA GLN A 34 5.84 -2.65 6.56
C GLN A 34 4.98 -3.15 5.40
N GLN A 35 5.62 -3.36 4.25
CA GLN A 35 4.99 -3.98 3.08
C GLN A 35 4.82 -5.48 3.30
N ILE A 36 3.72 -6.04 2.75
CA ILE A 36 3.36 -7.45 2.87
C ILE A 36 3.02 -8.06 1.51
N SER A 37 3.08 -9.38 1.40
CA SER A 37 2.90 -10.12 0.13
C SER A 37 1.46 -10.16 -0.41
N LEU A 38 0.45 -9.76 0.36
CA LEU A 38 -0.91 -9.59 -0.16
C LEU A 38 -0.90 -8.44 -1.17
N CYS A 39 -1.34 -8.67 -2.40
CA CYS A 39 -1.24 -7.68 -3.48
C CYS A 39 -2.41 -7.75 -4.45
N ASP A 40 -2.68 -6.64 -5.12
CA ASP A 40 -3.49 -6.57 -6.33
C ASP A 40 -2.59 -6.72 -7.55
N GLU A 41 -3.15 -7.10 -8.70
CA GLU A 41 -2.46 -7.06 -9.98
C GLU A 41 -2.91 -5.82 -10.76
N VAL A 42 -1.95 -5.00 -11.19
CA VAL A 42 -2.22 -3.80 -12.00
C VAL A 42 -1.52 -3.94 -13.34
N THR A 43 -2.30 -3.94 -14.38
CA THR A 43 -1.80 -3.96 -15.76
C THR A 43 -2.02 -2.59 -16.39
N VAL A 44 -0.96 -1.99 -16.90
CA VAL A 44 -1.04 -0.73 -17.65
C VAL A 44 -0.52 -0.95 -19.06
N SER A 45 -1.23 -0.43 -20.05
CA SER A 45 -0.80 -0.47 -21.43
C SER A 45 -0.93 0.91 -22.09
N TRP A 46 -0.02 1.18 -23.01
CA TRP A 46 0.01 2.40 -23.83
C TRP A 46 -0.06 2.06 -25.31
N GLU A 47 -1.00 2.70 -25.99
CA GLU A 47 -1.12 2.65 -27.44
C GLU A 47 -1.11 4.06 -28.00
N ALA A 48 -0.04 4.41 -28.73
CA ALA A 48 0.08 5.69 -29.41
C ALA A 48 -0.84 5.74 -30.63
N GLY A 49 -1.54 6.85 -30.84
CA GLY A 49 -2.42 7.02 -31.98
C GLY A 49 -3.36 8.22 -31.82
N SER A 50 -3.94 8.69 -32.89
CA SER A 50 -5.00 9.69 -32.82
C SER A 50 -6.25 9.03 -32.22
N VAL A 51 -6.69 9.52 -31.08
CA VAL A 51 -8.01 9.14 -30.52
C VAL A 51 -9.06 9.60 -31.52
N ARG A 52 -9.70 8.66 -32.21
CA ARG A 52 -10.88 8.98 -33.05
C ARG A 52 -11.95 9.52 -32.11
N ARG A 53 -12.36 10.78 -32.32
CA ARG A 53 -13.48 11.38 -31.58
C ARG A 53 -14.62 10.36 -31.50
N GLY A 54 -14.95 9.94 -30.29
CA GLY A 54 -15.99 8.95 -30.01
C GLY A 54 -17.34 9.40 -30.58
N LYS A 55 -18.25 8.42 -30.77
CA LYS A 55 -19.62 8.67 -31.21
C LYS A 55 -20.28 9.73 -30.31
N PRO A 56 -21.17 10.59 -30.88
CA PRO A 56 -21.87 11.62 -30.10
C PRO A 56 -22.64 10.97 -28.95
N GLY A 57 -22.29 11.34 -27.70
CA GLY A 57 -22.95 10.84 -26.48
C GLY A 57 -22.02 10.48 -25.31
N GLN A 58 -20.71 10.41 -25.50
CA GLN A 58 -19.74 10.31 -24.39
C GLN A 58 -19.10 11.67 -24.12
N THR A 59 -19.56 12.32 -23.05
CA THR A 59 -19.15 13.66 -22.61
C THR A 59 -17.90 13.58 -21.71
N ALA A 60 -16.74 13.28 -22.28
CA ALA A 60 -15.49 13.74 -21.72
C ALA A 60 -14.91 14.74 -22.72
N GLU A 61 -14.71 16.00 -22.31
CA GLU A 61 -13.94 16.95 -23.11
C GLU A 61 -12.57 16.35 -23.38
N PRO A 62 -12.05 16.38 -24.62
CA PRO A 62 -10.74 15.81 -24.90
C PRO A 62 -9.69 16.61 -24.11
N ASP A 63 -8.90 15.93 -23.28
CA ASP A 63 -7.69 16.45 -22.70
C ASP A 63 -6.86 17.11 -23.83
N PRO A 64 -6.28 18.30 -23.61
CA PRO A 64 -5.46 19.00 -24.59
C PRO A 64 -4.25 18.18 -25.08
N THR A 65 -3.87 17.11 -24.39
CA THR A 65 -2.81 16.17 -24.81
C THR A 65 -3.30 15.13 -25.81
N GLY A 66 -4.62 14.97 -25.99
CA GLY A 66 -5.21 13.93 -26.81
C GLY A 66 -5.05 12.51 -26.24
N ILE A 67 -4.73 12.39 -24.94
CA ILE A 67 -4.62 11.10 -24.25
C ILE A 67 -5.97 10.74 -23.61
N GLN A 68 -6.42 9.51 -23.86
CA GLN A 68 -7.61 8.96 -23.24
C GLN A 68 -7.21 7.92 -22.19
N ILE A 69 -7.76 8.03 -20.98
CA ILE A 69 -7.62 7.03 -19.92
C ILE A 69 -8.80 6.07 -20.00
N GLN A 70 -8.52 4.78 -19.85
CA GLN A 70 -9.51 3.71 -19.70
C GLN A 70 -9.14 2.90 -18.47
N LEU A 71 -10.06 2.78 -17.51
CA LEU A 71 -9.86 2.02 -16.28
C LEU A 71 -10.90 0.90 -16.19
N THR A 72 -10.42 -0.31 -15.87
CA THR A 72 -11.25 -1.45 -15.48
C THR A 72 -10.82 -1.96 -14.11
N VAL A 73 -11.77 -2.39 -13.30
CA VAL A 73 -11.55 -2.95 -11.98
C VAL A 73 -12.37 -4.21 -11.81
N SER A 74 -11.77 -5.29 -11.32
CA SER A 74 -12.46 -6.59 -11.14
C SER A 74 -13.59 -6.57 -10.09
N ARG A 75 -13.69 -5.49 -9.27
CA ARG A 75 -14.70 -5.29 -8.24
C ARG A 75 -15.73 -4.24 -8.70
N PRO A 76 -17.01 -4.61 -8.87
CA PRO A 76 -18.04 -3.68 -9.37
C PRO A 76 -18.44 -2.59 -8.35
N ASP A 77 -18.08 -2.76 -7.08
CA ASP A 77 -18.29 -1.80 -5.99
C ASP A 77 -17.18 -0.74 -5.87
N LEU A 78 -16.17 -0.79 -6.76
CA LEU A 78 -15.14 0.23 -6.89
C LEU A 78 -15.38 1.12 -8.12
N PRO A 79 -15.15 2.44 -8.01
CA PRO A 79 -15.27 3.32 -9.16
C PRO A 79 -14.19 3.01 -10.21
N ALA A 80 -14.61 3.06 -11.48
CA ALA A 80 -13.72 2.93 -12.64
C ALA A 80 -13.66 4.27 -13.42
N ASP A 81 -13.60 5.38 -12.68
CA ASP A 81 -13.61 6.75 -13.17
C ASP A 81 -12.61 7.62 -12.42
N SER A 82 -12.68 8.95 -12.61
CA SER A 82 -11.77 9.93 -12.02
C SER A 82 -11.77 10.00 -10.48
N SER A 83 -12.68 9.32 -9.80
CA SER A 83 -12.67 9.20 -8.34
C SER A 83 -11.77 8.06 -7.82
N ASN A 84 -11.15 7.30 -8.73
CA ASN A 84 -10.22 6.23 -8.39
C ASN A 84 -8.78 6.74 -8.38
N LEU A 85 -8.02 6.52 -7.31
CA LEU A 85 -6.63 6.96 -7.19
C LEU A 85 -5.71 6.49 -8.34
N ALA A 86 -6.00 5.33 -8.94
CA ALA A 86 -5.26 4.86 -10.11
C ALA A 86 -5.51 5.71 -11.36
N TRP A 87 -6.73 6.23 -11.50
CA TRP A 87 -7.07 7.21 -12.53
C TRP A 87 -6.38 8.55 -12.26
N GLU A 88 -6.49 9.06 -11.02
CA GLU A 88 -5.84 10.31 -10.62
C GLU A 88 -4.32 10.26 -10.83
N ALA A 89 -3.69 9.09 -10.59
CA ALA A 89 -2.26 8.87 -10.87
C ALA A 89 -1.94 9.06 -12.36
N ALA A 90 -2.78 8.53 -13.24
CA ALA A 90 -2.62 8.70 -14.68
C ALA A 90 -2.81 10.17 -15.12
N GLU A 91 -3.84 10.84 -14.61
CA GLU A 91 -4.08 12.28 -14.87
C GLU A 91 -2.90 13.14 -14.40
N GLU A 92 -2.35 12.87 -13.22
CA GLU A 92 -1.21 13.60 -12.69
C GLU A 92 0.04 13.43 -13.58
N MET A 93 0.32 12.21 -14.06
CA MET A 93 1.41 11.94 -14.99
C MET A 93 1.19 12.59 -16.35
N ILE A 94 -0.03 12.58 -16.88
CA ILE A 94 -0.38 13.26 -18.13
C ILE A 94 -0.21 14.77 -17.94
N SER A 95 -0.71 15.32 -16.83
CA SER A 95 -0.60 16.76 -16.53
C SER A 95 0.85 17.23 -16.41
N GLU A 96 1.71 16.45 -15.74
CA GLU A 96 3.11 16.85 -15.51
C GLU A 96 3.99 16.64 -16.75
N PHE A 97 3.80 15.54 -17.49
CA PHE A 97 4.71 15.13 -18.58
C PHE A 97 4.13 15.25 -19.99
N GLY A 98 2.81 15.30 -20.14
CA GLY A 98 2.14 15.46 -21.45
C GLY A 98 2.19 14.22 -22.34
N GLY A 99 2.71 13.08 -21.88
CA GLY A 99 2.83 11.83 -22.62
C GLY A 99 4.26 11.32 -22.78
N PRO A 100 4.52 10.33 -23.67
CA PRO A 100 5.82 9.66 -23.81
C PRO A 100 7.00 10.57 -24.21
N ALA A 101 6.74 11.73 -24.76
CA ALA A 101 7.80 12.69 -25.11
C ALA A 101 8.31 13.50 -23.90
N GLY A 102 7.68 13.33 -22.72
CA GLY A 102 8.08 13.95 -21.47
C GLY A 102 7.98 15.49 -21.48
N ARG A 103 8.66 16.12 -20.50
CA ARG A 103 8.66 17.59 -20.35
C ARG A 103 9.09 18.37 -21.59
N ASN A 104 9.89 17.75 -22.47
CA ASN A 104 10.36 18.37 -23.71
C ASN A 104 9.25 18.53 -24.75
N ALA A 105 8.17 17.72 -24.68
CA ALA A 105 7.02 17.88 -25.57
C ALA A 105 6.20 19.14 -25.26
N LYS A 106 6.09 19.56 -24.00
CA LYS A 106 5.43 20.81 -23.60
C LYS A 106 6.15 22.05 -24.12
N ALA A 107 7.48 22.00 -24.29
CA ALA A 107 8.29 23.12 -24.83
C ALA A 107 8.22 23.21 -26.36
N ALA A 108 7.86 22.14 -27.05
CA ALA A 108 7.74 22.06 -28.51
C ALA A 108 6.27 22.28 -28.95
N ALA A 109 5.56 23.23 -28.35
CA ALA A 109 4.18 23.57 -28.70
C ALA A 109 4.08 23.98 -30.18
N GLY A 110 3.80 23.02 -31.03
CA GLY A 110 3.72 23.17 -32.50
C GLY A 110 3.79 21.86 -33.28
N THR A 111 4.21 20.78 -32.67
CA THR A 111 4.15 19.44 -33.28
C THR A 111 3.03 18.63 -32.61
N ASP A 112 2.20 17.93 -33.41
CA ASP A 112 1.12 17.06 -32.97
C ASP A 112 1.62 16.18 -31.81
N ALA A 113 1.26 16.54 -30.57
CA ALA A 113 1.46 15.67 -29.43
C ALA A 113 0.72 14.38 -29.78
N ALA A 114 1.47 13.30 -29.96
CA ALA A 114 0.88 12.03 -30.36
C ALA A 114 -0.04 11.58 -29.23
N GLY A 115 -1.34 11.84 -29.36
CA GLY A 115 -2.37 11.34 -28.46
C GLY A 115 -2.31 9.83 -28.39
N GLY A 116 -3.10 9.23 -27.54
CA GLY A 116 -3.10 7.79 -27.39
C GLY A 116 -4.10 7.32 -26.35
N VAL A 117 -4.10 6.00 -26.10
CA VAL A 117 -4.94 5.39 -25.09
C VAL A 117 -4.06 4.76 -24.01
N LEU A 118 -4.26 5.20 -22.78
CA LEU A 118 -3.70 4.60 -21.57
C LEU A 118 -4.77 3.71 -20.95
N THR A 119 -4.58 2.39 -20.98
CA THR A 119 -5.52 1.44 -20.40
C THR A 119 -4.94 0.89 -19.09
N ILE A 120 -5.73 0.93 -18.04
CA ILE A 120 -5.42 0.42 -16.70
C ILE A 120 -6.41 -0.68 -16.37
N ASP A 121 -5.93 -1.87 -15.99
CA ASP A 121 -6.74 -2.98 -15.50
C ASP A 121 -6.28 -3.38 -14.12
N ILE A 122 -7.19 -3.45 -13.15
CA ILE A 122 -6.89 -3.76 -11.75
C ILE A 122 -7.65 -5.02 -11.32
N GLN A 123 -6.90 -6.06 -10.96
CA GLN A 123 -7.41 -7.27 -10.34
C GLN A 123 -7.26 -7.18 -8.82
N LYS A 124 -8.36 -6.95 -8.10
CA LYS A 124 -8.38 -6.67 -6.66
C LYS A 124 -8.36 -7.94 -5.82
N GLN A 125 -7.40 -8.02 -4.89
CA GLN A 125 -7.31 -9.01 -3.83
C GLN A 125 -7.23 -8.35 -2.45
N ILE A 126 -6.63 -7.16 -2.35
CA ILE A 126 -6.54 -6.39 -1.10
C ILE A 126 -7.96 -5.94 -0.72
N PRO A 127 -8.44 -6.25 0.50
CA PRO A 127 -9.74 -5.81 0.99
C PRO A 127 -9.90 -4.29 0.97
N MET A 128 -11.12 -3.83 0.67
CA MET A 128 -11.44 -2.40 0.61
C MET A 128 -11.66 -1.80 1.99
N ALA A 129 -11.34 -0.51 2.15
CA ALA A 129 -11.50 0.24 3.40
C ALA A 129 -10.97 -0.53 4.62
N ALA A 130 -9.78 -1.12 4.47
CA ALA A 130 -9.22 -2.14 5.36
C ALA A 130 -8.02 -1.66 6.19
N GLY A 131 -7.54 -0.43 6.01
CA GLY A 131 -6.30 0.04 6.65
C GLY A 131 -5.01 -0.55 6.03
N LEU A 132 -5.11 -1.17 4.85
CA LEU A 132 -4.03 -1.90 4.15
C LEU A 132 -3.45 -1.14 2.93
N ALA A 133 -3.89 0.10 2.70
CA ALA A 133 -3.45 1.00 1.61
C ALA A 133 -3.65 0.48 0.18
N GLY A 134 -4.67 -0.39 -0.09
CA GLY A 134 -4.87 -0.98 -1.40
C GLY A 134 -5.03 0.04 -2.55
N GLY A 135 -5.79 1.13 -2.34
CA GLY A 135 -5.93 2.21 -3.33
C GLY A 135 -4.61 2.95 -3.60
N SER A 136 -3.86 3.27 -2.54
CA SER A 136 -2.54 3.91 -2.64
C SER A 136 -1.53 3.01 -3.34
N SER A 137 -1.63 1.70 -3.13
CA SER A 137 -0.78 0.72 -3.80
C SER A 137 -1.10 0.62 -5.30
N ASN A 138 -2.38 0.62 -5.69
CA ASN A 138 -2.75 0.66 -7.11
C ASN A 138 -2.28 1.96 -7.78
N CYS A 139 -2.42 3.10 -7.11
CA CYS A 139 -1.89 4.40 -7.55
C CYS A 139 -0.38 4.33 -7.81
N ALA A 140 0.40 3.80 -6.85
CA ALA A 140 1.84 3.63 -6.98
C ALA A 140 2.23 2.77 -8.18
N ALA A 141 1.50 1.65 -8.40
CA ALA A 141 1.73 0.78 -9.56
C ALA A 141 1.50 1.49 -10.89
N VAL A 142 0.46 2.34 -10.98
CA VAL A 142 0.22 3.15 -12.18
C VAL A 142 1.33 4.18 -12.41
N LEU A 143 1.81 4.85 -11.35
CA LEU A 143 2.94 5.79 -11.45
C LEU A 143 4.21 5.10 -11.96
N HIS A 144 4.57 3.94 -11.40
CA HIS A 144 5.70 3.14 -11.86
C HIS A 144 5.53 2.67 -13.31
N ALA A 145 4.36 2.15 -13.64
CA ALA A 145 4.08 1.65 -14.98
C ALA A 145 4.19 2.75 -16.05
N ILE A 146 3.64 3.93 -15.79
CA ILE A 146 3.73 5.08 -16.71
C ILE A 146 5.19 5.55 -16.82
N ASN A 147 5.92 5.61 -15.71
CA ASN A 147 7.35 5.96 -15.72
C ASN A 147 8.14 5.07 -16.69
N GLN A 148 7.90 3.75 -16.66
CA GLN A 148 8.55 2.80 -17.56
C GLN A 148 8.01 2.86 -18.99
N LEU A 149 6.68 2.88 -19.18
CA LEU A 149 6.06 2.87 -20.51
C LEU A 149 6.42 4.11 -21.33
N TRP A 150 6.58 5.24 -20.66
CA TRP A 150 6.96 6.52 -21.26
C TRP A 150 8.45 6.83 -21.19
N GLU A 151 9.25 5.93 -20.60
CA GLU A 151 10.71 6.05 -20.49
C GLU A 151 11.15 7.38 -19.83
N LEU A 152 10.40 7.79 -18.77
CA LEU A 152 10.63 9.08 -18.12
C LEU A 152 11.89 9.08 -17.22
N ASN A 153 12.36 7.91 -16.83
CA ASN A 153 13.53 7.68 -15.98
C ASN A 153 13.49 8.47 -14.66
N LEU A 154 12.31 8.57 -14.06
CA LEU A 154 12.14 9.18 -12.73
C LEU A 154 12.67 8.25 -11.66
N SER A 155 13.42 8.79 -10.70
CA SER A 155 13.86 8.10 -9.49
C SER A 155 12.68 7.80 -8.54
N VAL A 156 12.87 6.89 -7.58
CA VAL A 156 11.89 6.61 -6.52
C VAL A 156 11.50 7.90 -5.80
N LYS A 157 12.47 8.76 -5.48
CA LYS A 157 12.24 10.04 -4.81
C LYS A 157 11.34 11.00 -5.62
N GLU A 158 11.53 11.06 -6.92
CA GLU A 158 10.70 11.91 -7.81
C GLU A 158 9.28 11.36 -7.90
N LEU A 159 9.11 10.04 -8.02
CA LEU A 159 7.80 9.38 -7.98
C LEU A 159 7.10 9.61 -6.63
N CYS A 160 7.82 9.49 -5.50
CA CYS A 160 7.28 9.78 -4.17
C CYS A 160 6.77 11.22 -4.05
N ARG A 161 7.46 12.20 -4.64
CA ARG A 161 7.00 13.59 -4.65
C ARG A 161 5.70 13.77 -5.43
N ILE A 162 5.52 13.04 -6.53
CA ILE A 162 4.27 12.99 -7.27
C ILE A 162 3.19 12.30 -6.43
N GLY A 163 3.50 11.12 -5.90
CA GLY A 163 2.59 10.31 -5.10
C GLY A 163 2.08 11.00 -3.84
N ALA A 164 2.90 11.84 -3.20
CA ALA A 164 2.51 12.61 -2.01
C ALA A 164 1.37 13.60 -2.25
N ARG A 165 1.14 14.04 -3.50
CA ARG A 165 -0.01 14.87 -3.88
C ARG A 165 -1.30 14.08 -3.98
N LEU A 166 -1.20 12.76 -4.21
CA LEU A 166 -2.34 11.86 -4.43
C LEU A 166 -2.80 11.18 -3.12
N GLY A 167 -1.87 10.93 -2.18
CA GLY A 167 -2.23 10.36 -0.89
C GLY A 167 -1.03 10.07 0.01
N SER A 168 -1.26 10.10 1.33
CA SER A 168 -0.19 9.96 2.34
C SER A 168 0.52 8.59 2.30
N ASP A 169 -0.19 7.51 1.97
CA ASP A 169 0.39 6.16 1.90
C ASP A 169 1.07 5.88 0.54
N VAL A 170 0.83 6.71 -0.51
CA VAL A 170 1.33 6.47 -1.87
C VAL A 170 2.86 6.45 -1.95
N PRO A 171 3.59 7.38 -1.30
CA PRO A 171 5.06 7.35 -1.31
C PRO A 171 5.64 6.05 -0.76
N PHE A 172 5.11 5.54 0.37
CA PHE A 172 5.56 4.25 0.91
C PHE A 172 5.27 3.09 -0.05
N CYS A 173 4.11 3.07 -0.70
CA CYS A 173 3.78 2.05 -1.70
C CYS A 173 4.73 2.10 -2.90
N ILE A 174 5.15 3.30 -3.34
CA ILE A 174 6.16 3.48 -4.40
C ILE A 174 7.50 2.87 -3.98
N MET A 175 8.02 3.22 -2.80
CA MET A 175 9.28 2.70 -2.27
C MET A 175 9.25 1.17 -2.15
N GLY A 176 8.14 0.63 -1.63
CA GLY A 176 7.96 -0.81 -1.45
C GLY A 176 7.91 -1.58 -2.77
N GLN A 177 7.20 -1.06 -3.76
CA GLN A 177 7.12 -1.70 -5.08
C GLN A 177 8.46 -1.63 -5.82
N ALA A 178 9.18 -0.51 -5.75
CA ALA A 178 10.52 -0.39 -6.29
C ALA A 178 11.47 -1.46 -5.74
N ALA A 179 11.33 -1.80 -4.45
CA ALA A 179 12.14 -2.83 -3.79
C ALA A 179 11.70 -4.27 -4.11
N ALA A 180 10.38 -4.52 -4.21
CA ALA A 180 9.82 -5.88 -4.30
C ALA A 180 9.58 -6.35 -5.74
N GLU A 181 9.17 -5.44 -6.64
CA GLU A 181 8.65 -5.81 -7.95
C GLU A 181 9.78 -6.08 -8.94
N LYS A 182 9.86 -7.33 -9.41
CA LYS A 182 10.93 -7.79 -10.32
C LYS A 182 10.98 -6.99 -11.62
N ALA A 183 9.82 -6.59 -12.14
CA ALA A 183 9.73 -5.80 -13.36
C ALA A 183 10.35 -4.38 -13.20
N LEU A 184 10.53 -3.91 -11.97
CA LEU A 184 11.10 -2.61 -11.63
C LEU A 184 12.59 -2.70 -11.23
N GLN A 185 13.10 -3.88 -10.89
CA GLN A 185 14.48 -4.06 -10.37
C GLN A 185 15.55 -3.54 -11.33
N GLY A 186 15.34 -3.64 -12.65
CA GLY A 186 16.27 -3.07 -13.64
C GLY A 186 16.40 -1.55 -13.56
N SER A 187 15.39 -0.86 -13.06
CA SER A 187 15.36 0.61 -12.94
C SER A 187 15.75 1.11 -11.54
N PHE A 188 15.52 0.31 -10.49
CA PHE A 188 15.63 0.76 -9.09
C PHE A 188 16.47 -0.17 -8.19
N ALA A 189 17.26 -1.10 -8.77
CA ALA A 189 18.03 -2.08 -7.99
C ALA A 189 18.97 -1.44 -6.94
N ASP A 190 19.54 -0.30 -7.26
CA ASP A 190 20.48 0.44 -6.41
C ASP A 190 19.88 1.77 -5.88
N ASP A 191 18.57 1.98 -6.03
CA ASP A 191 17.92 3.21 -5.52
C ASP A 191 17.84 3.14 -3.98
N PRO A 192 18.47 4.08 -3.25
CA PRO A 192 18.52 4.04 -1.78
C PRO A 192 17.17 4.24 -1.12
N ASP A 193 16.19 4.77 -1.85
CA ASP A 193 14.83 4.98 -1.34
C ASP A 193 13.93 3.75 -1.58
N ALA A 194 14.40 2.71 -2.33
CA ALA A 194 13.65 1.46 -2.50
C ALA A 194 13.76 0.61 -1.22
N CYS A 195 12.65 0.43 -0.49
CA CYS A 195 12.63 -0.31 0.77
C CYS A 195 11.26 -0.93 1.07
N HIS A 196 11.27 -2.03 1.82
CA HIS A 196 10.06 -2.73 2.25
C HIS A 196 9.50 -2.27 3.60
N CYS A 197 10.28 -1.51 4.34
CA CYS A 197 9.93 -0.97 5.66
C CYS A 197 10.46 0.45 5.78
N ALA A 198 9.68 1.35 6.39
CA ALA A 198 10.08 2.73 6.60
C ALA A 198 9.49 3.31 7.88
N LEU A 199 10.24 4.22 8.51
CA LEU A 199 9.71 5.17 9.47
C LEU A 199 9.11 6.34 8.70
N ALA A 200 7.81 6.55 8.86
CA ALA A 200 7.06 7.64 8.26
C ALA A 200 6.78 8.72 9.30
N THR A 201 7.05 9.98 8.96
CA THR A 201 6.82 11.16 9.81
C THR A 201 6.06 12.25 9.07
N GLY A 202 5.77 13.36 9.73
CA GLY A 202 4.96 14.45 9.18
C GLY A 202 3.53 13.98 8.91
N THR A 203 3.01 14.20 7.70
CA THR A 203 1.70 13.68 7.30
C THR A 203 1.73 12.21 6.84
N GLY A 204 2.83 11.51 7.13
CA GLY A 204 3.08 10.15 6.67
C GLY A 204 3.88 10.07 5.36
N THR A 205 4.34 11.21 4.86
CA THR A 205 5.03 11.33 3.55
C THR A 205 6.54 11.51 3.67
N ASP A 206 7.05 11.86 4.86
CA ASP A 206 8.48 11.94 5.13
C ASP A 206 8.98 10.56 5.56
N LEU A 207 9.61 9.83 4.63
CA LEU A 207 9.93 8.41 4.77
C LEU A 207 11.44 8.20 4.92
N LYS A 208 11.81 7.43 5.96
CA LYS A 208 13.18 6.96 6.18
C LYS A 208 13.22 5.45 6.06
N PRO A 209 13.96 4.88 5.09
CA PRO A 209 14.11 3.44 4.92
C PRO A 209 14.59 2.74 6.19
N LEU A 210 14.04 1.58 6.49
CA LEU A 210 14.41 0.70 7.59
C LEU A 210 14.63 -0.73 7.08
N THR A 211 15.37 -1.52 7.86
CA THR A 211 15.36 -2.97 7.71
C THR A 211 13.97 -3.50 8.04
N GLY A 212 13.39 -4.30 7.14
CA GLY A 212 12.09 -4.91 7.36
C GLY A 212 12.12 -6.12 8.30
N LEU A 213 10.97 -6.42 8.90
CA LEU A 213 10.75 -7.65 9.65
C LEU A 213 10.61 -8.83 8.68
N ASP A 214 11.11 -10.01 9.04
CA ASP A 214 10.83 -11.28 8.35
C ASP A 214 9.82 -12.08 9.16
N SER A 215 8.56 -12.07 8.75
CA SER A 215 7.46 -12.67 9.51
C SER A 215 6.32 -13.13 8.60
N PHE A 216 5.66 -14.22 8.95
CA PHE A 216 4.33 -14.51 8.46
C PHE A 216 3.30 -13.66 9.21
N ILE A 217 2.19 -13.36 8.54
CA ILE A 217 1.16 -12.49 9.07
C ILE A 217 -0.20 -13.11 8.81
N VAL A 218 -1.04 -13.14 9.82
CA VAL A 218 -2.46 -13.40 9.62
C VAL A 218 -3.18 -12.06 9.62
N LEU A 219 -3.93 -11.80 8.58
CA LEU A 219 -4.81 -10.65 8.43
C LEU A 219 -6.26 -11.12 8.57
N SER A 220 -7.08 -10.39 9.30
CA SER A 220 -8.51 -10.69 9.40
C SER A 220 -9.31 -9.39 9.41
N LYS A 221 -10.14 -9.20 8.38
CA LYS A 221 -10.99 -8.02 8.22
C LYS A 221 -12.45 -8.37 8.51
N PRO A 222 -13.06 -7.81 9.58
CA PRO A 222 -14.50 -7.93 9.78
C PRO A 222 -15.27 -7.25 8.64
N ALA A 223 -16.52 -7.69 8.43
CA ALA A 223 -17.36 -7.26 7.31
C ALA A 223 -17.92 -5.82 7.50
N ILE A 224 -17.04 -4.89 7.87
CA ILE A 224 -17.34 -3.46 7.95
C ILE A 224 -16.29 -2.64 7.19
N GLY A 225 -16.66 -1.42 6.79
CA GLY A 225 -15.73 -0.39 6.35
C GLY A 225 -15.52 0.63 7.47
N VAL A 226 -14.32 1.15 7.60
CA VAL A 226 -13.97 2.22 8.55
C VAL A 226 -13.44 3.41 7.80
N SER A 227 -13.99 4.59 8.08
CA SER A 227 -13.50 5.84 7.49
C SER A 227 -12.27 6.34 8.23
N THR A 228 -11.15 6.44 7.52
CA THR A 228 -9.91 7.01 8.05
C THR A 228 -10.13 8.40 8.63
N ALA A 229 -10.89 9.26 7.93
CA ALA A 229 -11.21 10.61 8.39
C ALA A 229 -12.05 10.62 9.67
N GLU A 230 -12.95 9.63 9.87
CA GLU A 230 -13.72 9.49 11.12
C GLU A 230 -12.79 9.13 12.28
N VAL A 231 -11.88 8.17 12.08
CA VAL A 231 -10.97 7.70 13.14
C VAL A 231 -10.02 8.80 13.58
N TYR A 232 -9.40 9.53 12.62
CA TYR A 232 -8.51 10.65 12.95
C TYR A 232 -9.25 11.81 13.63
N ARG A 233 -10.48 12.11 13.27
CA ARG A 233 -11.30 13.09 14.00
C ARG A 233 -11.71 12.59 15.40
N GLY A 234 -11.92 11.28 15.51
CA GLY A 234 -12.28 10.66 16.77
C GLY A 234 -11.15 10.70 17.81
N ILE A 235 -9.92 10.46 17.38
CA ILE A 235 -8.76 10.47 18.28
C ILE A 235 -8.50 11.85 18.90
N ASP A 236 -8.91 12.94 18.23
CA ASP A 236 -8.77 14.31 18.77
C ASP A 236 -9.50 14.51 20.12
N ASN A 237 -10.55 13.73 20.36
CA ASN A 237 -11.37 13.80 21.58
C ASN A 237 -11.01 12.70 22.58
N GLU A 238 -10.16 11.76 22.19
CA GLU A 238 -9.69 10.68 23.04
C GLU A 238 -8.30 11.02 23.56
N GLY A 239 -8.02 10.71 24.80
CA GLY A 239 -6.65 10.78 25.30
C GLY A 239 -5.79 9.69 24.65
N ILE A 240 -4.51 9.96 24.44
CA ILE A 240 -3.52 8.97 24.03
C ILE A 240 -2.75 8.53 25.28
N PRO A 241 -3.18 7.45 25.97
CA PRO A 241 -2.59 7.04 27.25
C PRO A 241 -1.21 6.42 27.07
N ARG A 242 -0.90 5.93 25.85
CA ARG A 242 0.36 5.28 25.55
C ARG A 242 0.76 5.56 24.11
N HIS A 243 1.98 6.08 23.95
CA HIS A 243 2.65 6.24 22.66
C HIS A 243 3.55 5.05 22.35
N PRO A 244 3.79 4.70 21.07
CA PRO A 244 4.78 3.67 20.71
C PRO A 244 6.20 4.13 21.01
N ASP A 245 7.07 3.18 21.34
CA ASP A 245 8.51 3.40 21.38
C ASP A 245 9.12 2.90 20.05
N ASN A 246 9.13 3.78 19.05
CA ASN A 246 9.59 3.42 17.71
C ASN A 246 11.04 2.96 17.68
N ASN A 247 11.92 3.49 18.54
CA ASN A 247 13.32 3.06 18.61
C ASN A 247 13.42 1.61 19.12
N ALA A 248 12.67 1.27 20.17
CA ALA A 248 12.63 -0.10 20.67
C ALA A 248 12.05 -1.07 19.63
N VAL A 249 11.00 -0.66 18.88
CA VAL A 249 10.42 -1.48 17.81
C VAL A 249 11.39 -1.69 16.65
N ILE A 250 12.12 -0.64 16.22
CA ILE A 250 13.15 -0.75 15.17
C ILE A 250 14.25 -1.74 15.61
N SER A 251 14.75 -1.66 16.85
CA SER A 251 15.72 -2.61 17.36
C SER A 251 15.16 -4.04 17.40
N ALA A 252 13.90 -4.20 17.84
CA ALA A 252 13.24 -5.49 17.90
C ALA A 252 13.00 -6.12 16.52
N ILE A 253 12.72 -5.31 15.49
CA ILE A 253 12.63 -5.76 14.10
C ILE A 253 13.99 -6.31 13.64
N PHE A 254 15.07 -5.56 13.89
CA PHE A 254 16.42 -5.97 13.51
C PHE A 254 16.84 -7.28 14.18
N GLU A 255 16.47 -7.46 15.45
CA GLU A 255 16.79 -8.63 16.28
C GLU A 255 15.79 -9.79 16.10
N ASN A 256 14.69 -9.61 15.38
CA ASN A 256 13.52 -10.50 15.34
C ASN A 256 12.99 -10.86 16.74
N ASN A 257 12.93 -9.86 17.62
CA ASN A 257 12.53 -10.02 19.02
C ASN A 257 11.02 -9.83 19.19
N TYR A 258 10.24 -10.89 18.95
CA TYR A 258 8.78 -10.84 19.03
C TYR A 258 8.23 -10.48 20.41
N LYS A 259 8.98 -10.80 21.48
CA LYS A 259 8.57 -10.42 22.84
C LYS A 259 8.61 -8.91 23.05
N VAL A 260 9.63 -8.24 22.53
CA VAL A 260 9.70 -6.77 22.56
C VAL A 260 8.67 -6.16 21.61
N LEU A 261 8.44 -6.76 20.43
CA LEU A 261 7.37 -6.31 19.52
C LEU A 261 6.00 -6.38 20.21
N GLU A 262 5.67 -7.48 20.89
CA GLU A 262 4.42 -7.62 21.66
C GLU A 262 4.24 -6.50 22.69
N GLU A 263 5.32 -6.11 23.37
CA GLU A 263 5.27 -5.07 24.39
C GLU A 263 5.22 -3.64 23.82
N LYS A 264 5.85 -3.40 22.67
CA LYS A 264 6.13 -2.03 22.18
C LYS A 264 5.32 -1.62 20.96
N MET A 265 4.74 -2.56 20.20
CA MET A 265 3.82 -2.22 19.12
C MET A 265 2.57 -1.54 19.67
N VAL A 266 2.28 -0.35 19.16
CA VAL A 266 1.11 0.45 19.55
C VAL A 266 0.56 1.15 18.31
N ASN A 267 -0.76 1.09 18.14
CA ASN A 267 -1.49 1.92 17.21
C ASN A 267 -2.46 2.80 18.02
N VAL A 268 -2.15 4.09 18.14
CA VAL A 268 -2.95 5.00 18.97
C VAL A 268 -4.38 5.19 18.44
N LEU A 269 -4.62 4.93 17.16
CA LEU A 269 -5.96 4.99 16.58
C LEU A 269 -6.91 3.93 17.17
N GLU A 270 -6.37 2.86 17.76
CA GLU A 270 -7.17 1.88 18.50
C GLU A 270 -7.93 2.51 19.68
N ASN A 271 -7.43 3.59 20.29
CA ASN A 271 -8.11 4.26 21.42
C ASN A 271 -9.52 4.76 21.06
N PHE A 272 -9.73 5.15 19.82
CA PHE A 272 -11.06 5.50 19.31
C PHE A 272 -11.73 4.33 18.60
N ALA A 273 -11.02 3.66 17.68
CA ALA A 273 -11.63 2.66 16.80
C ALA A 273 -12.22 1.48 17.56
N LEU A 274 -11.55 0.99 18.62
CA LEU A 274 -12.06 -0.13 19.42
C LEU A 274 -13.31 0.24 20.22
N LYS A 275 -13.43 1.47 20.69
CA LYS A 275 -14.66 1.94 21.36
C LYS A 275 -15.82 2.10 20.37
N ARG A 276 -15.51 2.60 19.17
CA ARG A 276 -16.51 2.91 18.15
C ARG A 276 -17.03 1.68 17.42
N TYR A 277 -16.17 0.65 17.23
CA TYR A 277 -16.45 -0.54 16.44
C TYR A 277 -16.17 -1.83 17.24
N PRO A 278 -17.13 -2.30 18.07
CA PRO A 278 -16.95 -3.48 18.92
C PRO A 278 -16.55 -4.76 18.17
N ILE A 279 -16.90 -4.88 16.88
CA ILE A 279 -16.52 -6.03 16.05
C ILE A 279 -15.00 -6.11 15.87
N ILE A 280 -14.27 -4.99 15.88
CA ILE A 280 -12.81 -5.00 15.82
C ILE A 280 -12.25 -5.58 17.12
N VAL A 281 -12.80 -5.19 18.28
CA VAL A 281 -12.43 -5.76 19.60
C VAL A 281 -12.64 -7.27 19.60
N TYR A 282 -13.80 -7.73 19.13
CA TYR A 282 -14.11 -9.16 19.05
C TYR A 282 -13.10 -9.90 18.17
N THR A 283 -12.79 -9.36 16.99
CA THR A 283 -11.79 -9.94 16.07
C THR A 283 -10.40 -10.01 16.73
N LYS A 284 -10.00 -8.92 17.41
CA LYS A 284 -8.71 -8.82 18.10
C LYS A 284 -8.58 -9.83 19.25
N ASN A 285 -9.62 -9.97 20.06
CA ASN A 285 -9.64 -10.91 21.19
C ASN A 285 -9.52 -12.35 20.70
N ILE A 286 -10.31 -12.77 19.71
CA ILE A 286 -10.20 -14.11 19.13
C ILE A 286 -8.78 -14.37 18.59
N MET A 287 -8.22 -13.43 17.87
CA MET A 287 -6.86 -13.57 17.32
C MET A 287 -5.82 -13.69 18.44
N SER A 288 -5.97 -12.92 19.52
CA SER A 288 -5.10 -13.01 20.71
C SER A 288 -5.21 -14.37 21.42
N ASP A 289 -6.43 -14.88 21.61
CA ASP A 289 -6.67 -16.20 22.19
C ASP A 289 -6.05 -17.32 21.35
N LEU A 290 -6.10 -17.19 20.02
CA LEU A 290 -5.48 -18.12 19.10
C LEU A 290 -3.95 -18.06 19.14
N CYS A 291 -3.35 -16.86 19.23
CA CYS A 291 -1.91 -16.70 19.41
C CYS A 291 -1.44 -17.37 20.71
N GLN A 292 -2.15 -17.13 21.82
CA GLN A 292 -1.86 -17.76 23.10
C GLN A 292 -1.97 -19.29 23.01
N SER A 293 -3.04 -19.82 22.40
CA SER A 293 -3.26 -21.25 22.22
C SER A 293 -2.20 -21.91 21.34
N ALA A 294 -1.68 -21.17 20.35
CA ALA A 294 -0.60 -21.61 19.47
C ALA A 294 0.80 -21.47 20.13
N GLY A 295 0.89 -20.86 21.31
CA GLY A 295 2.16 -20.61 22.02
C GLY A 295 3.09 -19.65 21.29
N ILE A 296 2.53 -18.63 20.63
CA ILE A 296 3.30 -17.56 19.96
C ILE A 296 3.09 -16.22 20.68
N SER A 297 4.00 -15.27 20.45
CA SER A 297 3.88 -13.90 20.97
C SER A 297 2.59 -13.24 20.49
N ASN A 298 1.94 -12.50 21.40
CA ASN A 298 0.66 -11.85 21.14
C ASN A 298 0.85 -10.51 20.42
N CYS A 299 1.56 -10.52 19.27
CA CYS A 299 1.76 -9.35 18.42
C CYS A 299 0.49 -9.06 17.60
N VAL A 300 -0.63 -8.79 18.26
CA VAL A 300 -1.96 -8.58 17.65
C VAL A 300 -2.32 -7.10 17.68
N MET A 301 -2.58 -6.51 16.51
CA MET A 301 -2.88 -5.08 16.39
C MET A 301 -3.79 -4.78 15.19
N MET A 302 -4.49 -3.65 15.23
CA MET A 302 -5.24 -3.10 14.11
C MET A 302 -4.28 -2.40 13.14
N SER A 303 -4.43 -2.62 11.83
CA SER A 303 -3.64 -1.94 10.79
C SER A 303 -4.25 -0.59 10.42
N GLY A 304 -3.45 0.48 10.48
CA GLY A 304 -3.88 1.83 10.12
C GLY A 304 -5.10 2.27 10.93
N SER A 305 -6.10 2.81 10.25
CA SER A 305 -7.40 3.18 10.83
C SER A 305 -8.36 1.98 10.98
N GLY A 306 -7.92 0.78 10.60
CA GLY A 306 -8.73 -0.43 10.64
C GLY A 306 -9.63 -0.61 9.39
N PRO A 307 -10.57 -1.58 9.43
CA PRO A 307 -10.87 -2.47 10.54
C PRO A 307 -10.00 -3.74 10.61
N THR A 308 -9.06 -3.95 9.69
CA THR A 308 -8.23 -5.16 9.67
C THR A 308 -7.41 -5.27 10.94
N VAL A 309 -7.48 -6.43 11.58
CA VAL A 309 -6.61 -6.87 12.66
C VAL A 309 -5.58 -7.84 12.07
N PHE A 310 -4.36 -7.76 12.52
CA PHE A 310 -3.30 -8.69 12.14
C PHE A 310 -2.57 -9.25 13.35
N CYS A 311 -1.95 -10.42 13.19
CA CYS A 311 -0.92 -10.90 14.10
C CYS A 311 0.33 -11.32 13.33
N LEU A 312 1.48 -11.22 14.01
CA LEU A 312 2.78 -11.68 13.51
C LEU A 312 3.01 -13.14 13.92
N CYS A 313 3.57 -13.95 13.02
CA CYS A 313 3.87 -15.36 13.26
C CYS A 313 5.26 -15.69 12.72
N GLU A 314 6.07 -16.40 13.52
CA GLU A 314 7.39 -16.89 13.10
C GLU A 314 7.29 -18.08 12.14
N GLU A 315 6.21 -18.89 12.28
CA GLU A 315 6.03 -20.14 11.54
C GLU A 315 4.78 -20.09 10.66
N LEU A 316 4.93 -20.48 9.38
CA LEU A 316 3.83 -20.57 8.42
C LEU A 316 2.70 -21.49 8.90
N SER A 317 3.05 -22.63 9.51
CA SER A 317 2.08 -23.62 10.00
C SER A 317 1.13 -23.02 11.05
N LYS A 318 1.66 -22.21 11.96
CA LYS A 318 0.86 -21.51 12.99
C LYS A 318 0.01 -20.42 12.37
N ALA A 319 0.56 -19.65 11.44
CA ALA A 319 -0.19 -18.64 10.70
C ALA A 319 -1.38 -19.28 9.95
N GLN A 320 -1.18 -20.40 9.29
CA GLN A 320 -2.24 -21.14 8.58
C GLN A 320 -3.34 -21.63 9.54
N GLN A 321 -2.98 -22.21 10.71
CA GLN A 321 -3.94 -22.64 11.71
C GLN A 321 -4.79 -21.49 12.24
N ILE A 322 -4.18 -20.37 12.58
CA ILE A 322 -4.88 -19.18 13.06
C ILE A 322 -5.80 -18.63 11.96
N CYS A 323 -5.29 -18.53 10.73
CA CYS A 323 -6.05 -18.01 9.59
C CYS A 323 -7.30 -18.87 9.29
N GLU A 324 -7.20 -20.20 9.36
CA GLU A 324 -8.32 -21.10 9.12
C GLU A 324 -9.47 -20.84 10.10
N VAL A 325 -9.15 -20.66 11.38
CA VAL A 325 -10.16 -20.31 12.39
C VAL A 325 -10.72 -18.91 12.12
N MET A 326 -9.87 -17.94 11.79
CA MET A 326 -10.33 -16.57 11.52
C MET A 326 -11.24 -16.50 10.28
N LYS A 327 -10.99 -17.28 9.22
CA LYS A 327 -11.83 -17.37 8.02
C LYS A 327 -13.27 -17.79 8.32
N SER A 328 -13.48 -18.63 9.34
CA SER A 328 -14.83 -19.03 9.75
C SER A 328 -15.63 -17.86 10.35
N ARG A 329 -14.98 -16.80 10.78
CA ARG A 329 -15.58 -15.59 11.37
C ARG A 329 -15.61 -14.43 10.40
N ASN A 330 -14.48 -14.19 9.74
CA ASN A 330 -14.28 -13.12 8.78
C ASN A 330 -13.76 -13.74 7.46
N PRO A 331 -14.59 -13.90 6.42
CA PRO A 331 -14.17 -14.50 5.16
C PRO A 331 -12.97 -13.78 4.51
N GLU A 332 -12.83 -12.46 4.72
CA GLU A 332 -11.65 -11.69 4.32
C GLU A 332 -10.52 -11.87 5.33
N SER A 333 -10.02 -13.12 5.47
CA SER A 333 -8.85 -13.46 6.27
C SER A 333 -7.80 -14.14 5.38
N PHE A 334 -6.53 -13.76 5.57
CA PHE A 334 -5.42 -14.12 4.70
C PHE A 334 -4.18 -14.47 5.52
N VAL A 335 -3.37 -15.39 5.00
CA VAL A 335 -1.96 -15.50 5.40
C VAL A 335 -1.16 -14.72 4.38
N ALA A 336 -0.29 -13.85 4.86
CA ALA A 336 0.69 -13.11 4.08
C ALA A 336 2.08 -13.27 4.69
N LYS A 337 3.10 -12.79 4.00
CA LYS A 337 4.46 -12.65 4.52
C LYS A 337 4.87 -11.18 4.40
N THR A 338 5.71 -10.69 5.29
CA THR A 338 6.41 -9.43 5.08
C THR A 338 7.29 -9.55 3.84
N THR A 339 7.34 -8.53 3.01
CA THR A 339 8.34 -8.45 1.95
C THR A 339 9.64 -7.91 2.53
N GLY A 340 10.80 -8.38 2.04
CA GLY A 340 12.10 -7.98 2.57
C GLY A 340 13.16 -9.06 2.37
N GLN A 341 14.25 -9.01 3.11
CA GLN A 341 15.35 -9.96 2.97
C GLN A 341 14.88 -11.37 3.32
N ASP A 342 14.97 -12.30 2.37
CA ASP A 342 14.88 -13.74 2.61
C ASP A 342 16.10 -14.21 3.42
N ARG A 343 16.05 -14.03 4.75
CA ARG A 343 17.09 -14.60 5.65
C ARG A 343 17.09 -16.13 5.61
N HIS A 344 16.04 -16.75 5.04
CA HIS A 344 15.92 -18.22 4.90
C HIS A 344 16.47 -18.78 3.57
N ARG A 345 17.09 -17.97 2.69
CA ARG A 345 17.67 -18.50 1.44
C ARG A 345 18.93 -19.31 1.62
N ASP A 346 19.57 -19.30 2.80
CA ASP A 346 20.84 -20.03 3.04
C ASP A 346 20.70 -21.45 3.61
N VAL A 347 19.48 -21.98 3.85
CA VAL A 347 19.32 -23.30 4.47
C VAL A 347 18.77 -24.37 3.54
N THR A 348 18.33 -24.05 2.32
CA THR A 348 17.84 -25.09 1.37
C THR A 348 18.41 -24.89 -0.03
N ARG A 349 19.71 -25.06 -0.18
CA ARG A 349 20.31 -25.46 -1.46
C ARG A 349 20.30 -26.99 -1.56
N GLU A 350 19.14 -27.62 -1.46
CA GLU A 350 18.89 -28.95 -2.02
C GLU A 350 17.36 -29.16 -2.13
N GLY A 351 16.88 -29.05 -3.38
CA GLY A 351 15.71 -29.76 -3.89
C GLY A 351 14.34 -29.29 -3.47
N LYS A 352 13.71 -28.60 -4.37
CA LYS A 352 12.33 -28.54 -4.85
C LYS A 352 11.74 -27.13 -4.83
N HIS A 353 11.57 -26.62 -6.04
CA HIS A 353 10.67 -25.50 -6.31
C HIS A 353 9.29 -25.82 -5.76
N VAL A 354 8.82 -25.02 -4.81
CA VAL A 354 7.41 -24.85 -4.48
C VAL A 354 7.08 -23.43 -4.92
N GLU A 355 6.39 -23.30 -6.03
CA GLU A 355 5.76 -22.05 -6.46
C GLU A 355 4.65 -21.72 -5.46
N PHE A 356 4.69 -20.50 -4.95
CA PHE A 356 3.61 -19.86 -4.20
C PHE A 356 3.06 -18.72 -5.03
#